data_a578da047572a99673f2d414074baf51
#
_entry.id   a578da047572a99673f2d414074baf51
#
_cell.length_a   1.000
_cell.length_b   1.000
_cell.length_c   1.000
_cell.angle_alpha   90.00
_cell.angle_beta   90.00
_cell.angle_gamma   90.00
#
_symmetry.space_group_name_H-M   'P 1'
#
loop_
_entity.id
_entity.type
_entity.pdbx_description
1 polymer ?
#
loop_
_entity_poly.entity_id
_entity_poly.type
_entity_poly.pdbx_seq_one_letter_code
_entity_poly.pdbx_strand_id
1 'polypeptide(L)'
;GFTSGKKENKLGMRASETAELVFDNCRVHKDHILGKVGDGFIQSLKVLDGGRISIGALALGISKGAYNASLKYSKEREQFGKPISHFQGISFKLADMATEIEASELLLHK
;
A
#
# COMPACT_ATOMS: atom_id res chain seq x y z
N GLY A 1 -10.19 -26.50 -15.92
CA GLY A 1 -8.88 -25.97 -15.59
C GLY A 1 -8.95 -24.66 -14.82
N PHE A 2 -7.84 -23.95 -14.68
CA PHE A 2 -7.74 -22.65 -14.05
C PHE A 2 -7.77 -21.53 -15.09
N THR A 3 -8.57 -20.47 -14.82
CA THR A 3 -8.58 -19.23 -15.60
C THR A 3 -8.79 -18.03 -14.67
N SER A 4 -8.40 -16.85 -15.12
CA SER A 4 -8.73 -15.60 -14.44
C SER A 4 -10.02 -15.01 -15.04
N GLY A 5 -10.88 -14.50 -14.18
CA GLY A 5 -12.07 -13.78 -14.55
C GLY A 5 -11.80 -12.36 -15.05
N LYS A 6 -12.84 -11.53 -15.08
CA LYS A 6 -12.73 -10.14 -15.51
C LYS A 6 -11.84 -9.34 -14.54
N LYS A 7 -10.98 -8.49 -15.09
CA LYS A 7 -10.17 -7.53 -14.30
C LYS A 7 -11.08 -6.48 -13.68
N GLU A 8 -10.86 -6.20 -12.41
CA GLU A 8 -11.59 -5.18 -11.67
C GLU A 8 -11.12 -3.77 -12.05
N ASN A 9 -12.09 -2.86 -12.21
CA ASN A 9 -11.81 -1.44 -12.43
C ASN A 9 -11.67 -0.74 -11.07
N LYS A 10 -10.47 -0.70 -10.53
CA LYS A 10 -10.18 -0.19 -9.19
C LYS A 10 -9.98 1.33 -9.17
N LEU A 11 -10.23 1.93 -8.00
CA LEU A 11 -10.00 3.35 -7.74
C LEU A 11 -8.50 3.69 -7.81
N GLY A 12 -7.65 2.87 -7.18
CA GLY A 12 -6.20 3.04 -7.13
C GLY A 12 -5.45 1.73 -7.37
N MET A 13 -4.13 1.78 -7.36
CA MET A 13 -3.25 0.62 -7.62
C MET A 13 -3.61 -0.13 -8.91
N ARG A 14 -3.97 0.61 -9.96
CA ARG A 14 -4.54 0.06 -11.20
C ARG A 14 -3.54 -0.76 -12.01
N ALA A 15 -2.24 -0.54 -11.82
CA ALA A 15 -1.18 -1.33 -12.44
C ALA A 15 -1.03 -2.74 -11.82
N SER A 16 -1.50 -2.92 -10.57
CA SER A 16 -1.60 -4.22 -9.92
C SER A 16 -2.97 -4.83 -10.23
N GLU A 17 -3.01 -5.87 -11.05
CA GLU A 17 -4.26 -6.50 -11.48
C GLU A 17 -4.99 -7.20 -10.34
N THR A 18 -6.30 -7.06 -10.30
CA THR A 18 -7.20 -7.80 -9.43
C THR A 18 -8.27 -8.46 -10.28
N ALA A 19 -8.44 -9.75 -10.14
CA ALA A 19 -9.43 -10.53 -10.89
C ALA A 19 -9.91 -11.72 -10.06
N GLU A 20 -11.07 -12.23 -10.38
CA GLU A 20 -11.59 -13.47 -9.85
C GLU A 20 -10.73 -14.66 -10.35
N LEU A 21 -10.56 -15.67 -9.48
CA LEU A 21 -9.92 -16.93 -9.85
C LEU A 21 -11.01 -17.97 -10.12
N VAL A 22 -11.06 -18.47 -11.35
CA VAL A 22 -12.08 -19.43 -11.78
C VAL A 22 -11.45 -20.81 -11.92
N PHE A 23 -11.99 -21.79 -11.21
CA PHE A 23 -11.57 -23.19 -11.27
C PHE A 23 -12.73 -24.05 -11.82
N ASP A 24 -12.59 -24.51 -13.05
CA ASP A 24 -13.55 -25.40 -13.68
C ASP A 24 -12.89 -26.75 -13.99
N ASN A 25 -13.34 -27.82 -13.32
CA ASN A 25 -12.79 -29.15 -13.40
C ASN A 25 -11.24 -29.15 -13.30
N CYS A 26 -10.69 -28.31 -12.42
CA CYS A 26 -9.25 -28.17 -12.20
C CYS A 26 -8.75 -29.30 -11.31
N ARG A 27 -8.10 -30.31 -11.89
CA ARG A 27 -7.51 -31.41 -11.15
C ARG A 27 -6.16 -31.02 -10.58
N VAL A 28 -6.00 -31.16 -9.27
CA VAL A 28 -4.75 -30.89 -8.55
C VAL A 28 -4.30 -32.17 -7.85
N HIS A 29 -3.02 -32.50 -7.95
CA HIS A 29 -2.48 -33.66 -7.25
C HIS A 29 -2.52 -33.46 -5.74
N LYS A 30 -2.75 -34.54 -4.98
CA LYS A 30 -2.87 -34.48 -3.51
C LYS A 30 -1.65 -33.87 -2.81
N ASP A 31 -0.46 -34.02 -3.38
CA ASP A 31 0.79 -33.50 -2.82
C ASP A 31 0.91 -31.97 -2.92
N HIS A 32 0.01 -31.31 -3.67
CA HIS A 32 -0.09 -29.86 -3.77
C HIS A 32 -1.10 -29.24 -2.78
N ILE A 33 -1.66 -30.05 -1.88
CA ILE A 33 -2.55 -29.54 -0.84
C ILE A 33 -1.72 -28.85 0.23
N LEU A 34 -2.03 -27.59 0.51
CA LEU A 34 -1.44 -26.84 1.61
C LEU A 34 -2.23 -27.12 2.90
N GLY A 35 -1.62 -27.84 3.84
CA GLY A 35 -2.27 -28.24 5.09
C GLY A 35 -3.28 -29.37 4.91
N LYS A 36 -4.48 -29.21 5.41
CA LYS A 36 -5.56 -30.21 5.35
C LYS A 36 -6.71 -29.74 4.45
N VAL A 37 -7.40 -30.69 3.83
CA VAL A 37 -8.65 -30.38 3.12
C VAL A 37 -9.63 -29.73 4.07
N GLY A 38 -10.18 -28.59 3.69
CA GLY A 38 -11.10 -27.78 4.51
C GLY A 38 -10.44 -26.58 5.24
N ASP A 39 -9.12 -26.56 5.38
CA ASP A 39 -8.41 -25.49 6.13
C ASP A 39 -8.19 -24.19 5.29
N GLY A 40 -8.49 -24.21 4.01
CA GLY A 40 -8.12 -23.10 3.08
C GLY A 40 -8.62 -21.73 3.52
N PHE A 41 -9.86 -21.63 4.05
CA PHE A 41 -10.38 -20.38 4.56
C PHE A 41 -9.58 -19.84 5.75
N ILE A 42 -9.26 -20.69 6.73
CA ILE A 42 -8.47 -20.32 7.91
C ILE A 42 -7.03 -19.92 7.51
N GLN A 43 -6.44 -20.64 6.56
CA GLN A 43 -5.11 -20.30 6.04
C GLN A 43 -5.12 -18.94 5.33
N SER A 44 -6.14 -18.65 4.54
CA SER A 44 -6.32 -17.35 3.88
C SER A 44 -6.44 -16.22 4.91
N LEU A 45 -7.19 -16.40 5.99
CA LEU A 45 -7.29 -15.40 7.06
C LEU A 45 -5.92 -15.14 7.73
N LYS A 46 -5.13 -16.18 7.99
CA LYS A 46 -3.77 -16.02 8.57
C LYS A 46 -2.84 -15.26 7.63
N VAL A 47 -2.92 -15.49 6.33
CA VAL A 47 -2.14 -14.73 5.34
C VAL A 47 -2.58 -13.26 5.32
N LEU A 48 -3.88 -12.98 5.41
CA LEU A 48 -4.40 -11.61 5.45
C LEU A 48 -3.97 -10.85 6.71
N ASP A 49 -3.82 -11.51 7.85
CA ASP A 49 -3.31 -10.86 9.06
C ASP A 49 -1.90 -10.32 8.88
N GLY A 50 -0.99 -11.11 8.30
CA GLY A 50 0.35 -10.61 7.90
C GLY A 50 0.29 -9.55 6.79
N GLY A 51 -0.66 -9.68 5.87
CA GLY A 51 -0.90 -8.74 4.79
C GLY A 51 -1.24 -7.32 5.26
N ARG A 52 -1.90 -7.17 6.41
CA ARG A 52 -2.25 -5.86 7.00
C ARG A 52 -1.02 -5.00 7.29
N ILE A 53 0.03 -5.62 7.85
CA ILE A 53 1.30 -4.94 8.12
C ILE A 53 1.96 -4.52 6.81
N SER A 54 1.98 -5.40 5.82
CA SER A 54 2.56 -5.11 4.49
C SER A 54 1.86 -3.95 3.77
N ILE A 55 0.53 -3.86 3.88
CA ILE A 55 -0.23 -2.73 3.31
C ILE A 55 0.05 -1.43 4.09
N GLY A 56 0.21 -1.50 5.40
CA GLY A 56 0.67 -0.36 6.21
C GLY A 56 2.05 0.14 5.75
N ALA A 57 3.00 -0.77 5.54
CA ALA A 57 4.32 -0.44 5.01
C ALA A 57 4.27 0.19 3.62
N LEU A 58 3.40 -0.31 2.73
CA LEU A 58 3.19 0.26 1.40
C LEU A 58 2.66 1.70 1.49
N ALA A 59 1.64 1.94 2.31
CA ALA A 59 1.07 3.27 2.51
C ALA A 59 2.10 4.25 3.08
N LEU A 60 2.90 3.80 4.05
CA LEU A 60 3.99 4.59 4.64
C LEU A 60 5.05 4.94 3.58
N GLY A 61 5.45 4.00 2.74
CA GLY A 61 6.39 4.23 1.64
C GLY A 61 5.91 5.29 0.65
N ILE A 62 4.62 5.24 0.26
CA ILE A 62 4.00 6.24 -0.61
C ILE A 62 3.98 7.61 0.08
N SER A 63 3.64 7.67 1.36
CA SER A 63 3.62 8.90 2.16
C SER A 63 5.01 9.54 2.24
N LYS A 64 6.06 8.77 2.50
CA LYS A 64 7.46 9.23 2.48
C LYS A 64 7.86 9.78 1.11
N GLY A 65 7.50 9.10 0.04
CA GLY A 65 7.76 9.57 -1.33
C GLY A 65 7.08 10.91 -1.63
N ALA A 66 5.82 11.05 -1.28
CA ALA A 66 5.05 12.27 -1.44
C ALA A 66 5.61 13.42 -0.60
N TYR A 67 5.96 13.16 0.65
CA TYR A 67 6.60 14.13 1.55
C TYR A 67 7.92 14.66 0.98
N ASN A 68 8.82 13.76 0.56
CA ASN A 68 10.12 14.13 0.02
C ASN A 68 9.98 14.98 -1.25
N ALA A 69 9.06 14.62 -2.14
CA ALA A 69 8.77 15.41 -3.34
C ALA A 69 8.21 16.79 -2.98
N SER A 70 7.30 16.87 -2.01
CA SER A 70 6.71 18.12 -1.53
C SER A 70 7.75 19.02 -0.87
N LEU A 71 8.60 18.45 -0.01
CA LEU A 71 9.66 19.18 0.66
C LEU A 71 10.67 19.76 -0.35
N LYS A 72 11.08 18.97 -1.34
CA LYS A 72 11.97 19.44 -2.42
C LYS A 72 11.31 20.57 -3.19
N TYR A 73 10.10 20.37 -3.70
CA TYR A 73 9.38 21.36 -4.48
C TYR A 73 9.16 22.66 -3.69
N SER A 74 8.84 22.60 -2.40
CA SER A 74 8.62 23.78 -1.58
C SER A 74 9.87 24.66 -1.42
N LYS A 75 11.06 24.10 -1.56
CA LYS A 75 12.34 24.82 -1.52
C LYS A 75 12.74 25.41 -2.89
N GLU A 76 12.24 24.83 -3.98
CA GLU A 76 12.53 25.25 -5.34
C GLU A 76 11.52 26.26 -5.89
N ARG A 77 10.25 26.09 -5.53
CA ARG A 77 9.18 26.96 -6.01
C ARG A 77 9.17 28.28 -5.25
N GLU A 78 9.25 29.38 -6.00
CA GLU A 78 9.21 30.72 -5.44
C GLU A 78 7.87 31.41 -5.72
N GLN A 79 7.39 32.16 -4.74
CA GLN A 79 6.29 33.12 -4.85
C GLN A 79 6.54 34.30 -3.89
N PHE A 80 6.13 35.48 -4.27
CA PHE A 80 6.33 36.70 -3.47
C PHE A 80 7.81 36.92 -3.09
N GLY A 81 8.74 36.57 -3.99
CA GLY A 81 10.18 36.83 -3.84
C GLY A 81 10.93 35.87 -2.92
N LYS A 82 10.34 34.72 -2.57
CA LYS A 82 11.00 33.70 -1.72
C LYS A 82 10.42 32.31 -1.95
N PRO A 83 11.18 31.23 -1.60
CA PRO A 83 10.67 29.87 -1.63
C PRO A 83 9.40 29.72 -0.82
N ILE A 84 8.46 28.91 -1.33
CA ILE A 84 7.16 28.73 -0.66
C ILE A 84 7.27 28.02 0.71
N SER A 85 8.38 27.32 0.97
CA SER A 85 8.69 26.73 2.28
C SER A 85 8.80 27.76 3.41
N HIS A 86 9.03 29.05 3.10
CA HIS A 86 9.09 30.12 4.08
C HIS A 86 7.73 30.63 4.54
N PHE A 87 6.64 30.19 3.91
CA PHE A 87 5.29 30.53 4.34
C PHE A 87 4.75 29.50 5.34
N GLN A 88 4.26 29.97 6.49
CA GLN A 88 3.76 29.11 7.57
C GLN A 88 2.66 28.14 7.10
N GLY A 89 1.78 28.59 6.18
CA GLY A 89 0.76 27.73 5.58
C GLY A 89 1.31 26.51 4.81
N ILE A 90 2.57 26.53 4.40
CA ILE A 90 3.29 25.42 3.78
C ILE A 90 4.17 24.69 4.79
N SER A 91 4.99 25.44 5.55
CA SER A 91 5.94 24.82 6.50
C SER A 91 5.22 24.01 7.60
N PHE A 92 4.07 24.46 8.09
CA PHE A 92 3.29 23.73 9.09
C PHE A 92 2.73 22.42 8.53
N LYS A 93 2.20 22.43 7.29
CA LYS A 93 1.76 21.21 6.63
C LYS A 93 2.90 20.20 6.48
N LEU A 94 4.09 20.66 6.10
CA LEU A 94 5.27 19.79 6.00
C LEU A 94 5.70 19.25 7.36
N ALA A 95 5.61 20.03 8.43
CA ALA A 95 5.89 19.60 9.79
C ALA A 95 4.90 18.53 10.26
N ASP A 96 3.61 18.73 10.01
CA ASP A 96 2.56 17.76 10.34
C ASP A 96 2.79 16.45 9.59
N MET A 97 3.02 16.50 8.28
CA MET A 97 3.33 15.33 7.45
C MET A 97 4.55 14.57 7.99
N ALA A 98 5.63 15.26 8.34
CA ALA A 98 6.83 14.63 8.88
C ALA A 98 6.53 13.91 10.21
N THR A 99 5.77 14.55 11.09
CA THR A 99 5.40 14.00 12.40
C THR A 99 4.53 12.75 12.26
N GLU A 100 3.51 12.80 11.39
CA GLU A 100 2.61 11.67 11.15
C GLU A 100 3.32 10.49 10.49
N ILE A 101 4.24 10.74 9.57
CA ILE A 101 5.06 9.72 8.91
C ILE A 101 5.96 9.03 9.93
N GLU A 102 6.67 9.79 10.77
CA GLU A 102 7.55 9.24 11.80
C GLU A 102 6.78 8.42 12.84
N ALA A 103 5.65 8.92 13.32
CA ALA A 103 4.79 8.19 14.23
C ALA A 103 4.27 6.88 13.61
N SER A 104 3.85 6.93 12.35
CA SER A 104 3.38 5.75 11.61
C SER A 104 4.48 4.72 11.40
N GLU A 105 5.72 5.15 11.14
CA GLU A 105 6.88 4.28 11.00
C GLU A 105 7.20 3.54 12.29
N LEU A 106 7.23 4.27 13.42
CA LEU A 106 7.47 3.67 14.73
C LEU A 106 6.40 2.65 15.11
N LEU A 107 5.12 2.93 14.81
CA LEU A 107 4.03 1.99 15.04
C LEU A 107 4.10 0.75 14.14
N LEU A 108 4.56 0.90 12.90
CA LEU A 108 4.71 -0.21 11.96
C LEU A 108 5.80 -1.20 12.41
N HIS A 109 6.85 -0.70 13.05
CA HIS A 109 7.99 -1.50 13.53
C HIS A 109 7.81 -2.06 14.95
N LYS A 110 6.73 -1.70 15.65
CA LYS A 110 6.43 -2.20 17.00
C LYS A 110 5.78 -3.59 16.96
#